data_1459fc0c7361e5f60ae9b5659ca5e7c6
#
_entry.id   1459fc0c7361e5f60ae9b5659ca5e7c6
#
_cell.length_a   1.000
_cell.length_b   1.000
_cell.length_c   1.000
_cell.angle_alpha   90.00
_cell.angle_beta   90.00
_cell.angle_gamma   90.00
#
_symmetry.space_group_name_H-M   'P 1'
#
loop_
_entity.id
_entity.type
_entity.pdbx_description
1 polymer ?
#
loop_
_entity_poly.entity_id
_entity_poly.type
_entity_poly.pdbx_seq_one_letter_code
_entity_poly.pdbx_strand_id
1 'polypeptide(L)'
;MTRLDKDVANSCINQWQATKDVDATKGEYYSYPHIFEGTQISIKQQRPLKRKNATLSAHEPPDYYFVTSVHELHAVLEELAPYHAIGISIETTGPDTLIDRIRLIQLAVSDQPVVLVGCDPLPRDSVAPLSEFFRNSFTKVVHNWKTILKFLRQIGIYLSPPYFDTMLASHLIKGGLEATHDLKSVARTYLNEDVPNIHGSFITASLTEEQLQHAARVVRVTLALHEVLLARLEELGLVDSMQLECACLPAVVDMERNGMLIDMAQWRKLQDYYTQLKEETAFEVCSQLMKSGQRTLSDIMAINLNSPGQVKAAFRGVGVYVRSVREDELLKYEGDHPAIASYLRYKSIAKLKNTFLDALPTHVHPKTGRIHPDFKQIGTVNGRFSCQKPNLQQIPRDREVRRCFVADPGNVLIIADYAQFELRVAADISGDTAMLSAFRQGQDLHRFTASLILDIPIDHVTKEERMIAKVLNIGLIYGMGARSLRRYANYIYGVQFTLEEAFEFRRRFFAAYSGLRAFHRRMSAPPMVSVRTLSGRIRSWPEGQEPKLTEAAEYSCAGDGRRHHEARDGAAPRGVDRD
;
A
#
# COMPACT_ATOMS: atom_id res chain seq x y z
N MET A 1 9.82 17.89 0.92
CA MET A 1 10.17 17.97 2.36
C MET A 1 11.09 19.14 2.56
N THR A 2 10.61 20.19 3.17
CA THR A 2 11.48 21.24 3.72
C THR A 2 12.39 20.56 4.74
N ARG A 3 13.71 20.79 4.64
CA ARG A 3 14.69 20.32 5.64
C ARG A 3 14.22 20.79 7.02
N LEU A 4 13.78 19.85 7.86
CA LEU A 4 13.58 20.12 9.27
C LEU A 4 14.96 20.26 9.90
N ASP A 5 15.26 21.45 10.39
CA ASP A 5 16.46 21.73 11.17
C ASP A 5 16.42 20.88 12.45
N LYS A 6 17.59 20.44 12.94
CA LYS A 6 17.70 19.67 14.18
C LYS A 6 16.98 20.32 15.37
N ASP A 7 16.96 21.64 15.39
CA ASP A 7 16.29 22.42 16.43
C ASP A 7 14.76 22.32 16.35
N VAL A 8 14.19 22.18 15.15
CA VAL A 8 12.75 21.95 14.94
C VAL A 8 12.37 20.53 15.34
N ALA A 9 13.21 19.53 15.07
CA ALA A 9 13.00 18.16 15.53
C ALA A 9 13.04 18.07 17.07
N ASN A 10 13.99 18.73 17.71
CA ASN A 10 14.07 18.81 19.17
C ASN A 10 12.91 19.60 19.79
N SER A 11 12.43 20.66 19.14
CA SER A 11 11.26 21.42 19.57
C SER A 11 9.98 20.57 19.51
N CYS A 12 9.82 19.76 18.46
CA CYS A 12 8.70 18.80 18.35
C CYS A 12 8.74 17.71 19.41
N ILE A 13 9.95 17.20 19.75
CA ILE A 13 10.16 16.21 20.82
C ILE A 13 9.81 16.83 22.18
N ASN A 14 10.25 18.05 22.45
CA ASN A 14 9.99 18.74 23.71
C ASN A 14 8.49 19.11 23.87
N GLN A 15 7.81 19.51 22.81
CA GLN A 15 6.36 19.73 22.83
C GLN A 15 5.57 18.44 23.06
N TRP A 16 6.03 17.32 22.52
CA TRP A 16 5.41 16.01 22.75
C TRP A 16 5.62 15.51 24.17
N GLN A 17 6.77 15.75 24.78
CA GLN A 17 7.04 15.43 26.21
C GLN A 17 6.17 16.29 27.14
N ALA A 18 5.94 17.56 26.80
CA ALA A 18 5.08 18.46 27.58
C ALA A 18 3.58 18.06 27.53
N THR A 19 3.14 17.36 26.48
CA THR A 19 1.75 16.86 26.37
C THR A 19 1.51 15.54 27.10
N LYS A 20 2.55 14.88 27.65
CA LYS A 20 2.40 13.67 28.47
C LYS A 20 1.90 13.94 29.90
N ASP A 21 2.02 15.16 30.38
CA ASP A 21 1.62 15.56 31.74
C ASP A 21 0.16 16.06 31.82
N VAL A 22 -0.66 15.86 30.80
CA VAL A 22 -2.08 16.17 30.86
C VAL A 22 -2.83 15.00 31.48
N ASP A 23 -3.32 15.28 32.65
CA ASP A 23 -4.05 14.46 33.61
C ASP A 23 -5.10 13.53 32.97
N ALA A 24 -4.88 12.23 33.06
CA ALA A 24 -5.71 11.15 32.53
C ALA A 24 -7.02 10.95 33.35
N THR A 25 -7.37 11.85 34.27
CA THR A 25 -8.49 11.69 35.23
C THR A 25 -9.80 12.37 34.83
N LYS A 26 -9.84 13.13 33.71
CA LYS A 26 -11.08 13.70 33.21
C LYS A 26 -11.58 12.91 32.00
N GLY A 27 -12.54 12.01 32.27
CA GLY A 27 -13.25 11.21 31.28
C GLY A 27 -14.17 12.06 30.40
N GLU A 28 -13.61 12.90 29.57
CA GLU A 28 -14.33 13.49 28.46
C GLU A 28 -14.13 12.61 27.23
N TYR A 29 -15.21 12.04 26.74
CA TYR A 29 -15.28 11.43 25.43
C TYR A 29 -14.75 12.46 24.43
N TYR A 30 -13.60 12.23 23.86
CA TYR A 30 -13.26 12.84 22.59
C TYR A 30 -14.16 12.20 21.51
N SER A 31 -15.39 12.73 21.43
CA SER A 31 -16.05 12.82 20.12
C SER A 31 -15.04 13.54 19.25
N TYR A 32 -14.57 12.88 18.20
CA TYR A 32 -13.62 13.47 17.26
C TYR A 32 -14.17 14.82 16.80
N PRO A 33 -13.60 15.95 17.21
CA PRO A 33 -13.96 17.22 16.62
C PRO A 33 -13.48 17.11 15.18
N HIS A 34 -14.36 17.41 14.29
CA HIS A 34 -14.23 17.66 12.90
C HIS A 34 -12.80 18.09 12.50
N ILE A 35 -11.94 17.12 12.10
CA ILE A 35 -10.60 17.39 11.56
C ILE A 35 -10.71 18.10 10.19
N PHE A 36 -11.92 18.33 9.72
CA PHE A 36 -12.24 18.96 8.43
C PHE A 36 -12.92 20.34 8.55
N GLU A 37 -12.89 21.01 9.69
CA GLU A 37 -13.45 22.38 9.80
C GLU A 37 -12.71 23.45 8.96
N GLY A 38 -11.68 23.08 8.21
CA GLY A 38 -10.97 23.97 7.27
C GLY A 38 -11.26 23.71 5.79
N THR A 39 -11.91 22.60 5.42
CA THR A 39 -12.24 22.26 4.03
C THR A 39 -13.64 21.66 3.91
N GLN A 40 -14.64 22.34 4.45
CA GLN A 40 -16.00 22.14 3.96
C GLN A 40 -16.02 22.62 2.51
N ILE A 41 -15.80 21.69 1.57
CA ILE A 41 -16.30 21.89 0.21
C ILE A 41 -17.82 21.83 0.35
N SER A 42 -18.42 23.00 0.53
CA SER A 42 -19.86 23.16 0.47
C SER A 42 -20.29 22.77 -0.93
N ILE A 43 -20.60 21.50 -1.13
CA ILE A 43 -21.40 21.08 -2.29
C ILE A 43 -22.78 21.68 -2.01
N LYS A 44 -22.97 22.94 -2.42
CA LYS A 44 -24.32 23.50 -2.53
C LYS A 44 -25.09 22.48 -3.37
N GLN A 45 -26.18 21.95 -2.79
CA GLN A 45 -27.17 21.18 -3.52
C GLN A 45 -27.51 21.95 -4.81
N GLN A 46 -26.88 21.57 -5.89
CA GLN A 46 -27.23 22.08 -7.20
C GLN A 46 -28.51 21.35 -7.62
N ARG A 47 -29.51 22.12 -7.98
CA ARG A 47 -30.72 21.62 -8.65
C ARG A 47 -30.29 20.68 -9.79
N PRO A 48 -30.99 19.55 -9.98
CA PRO A 48 -30.66 18.65 -11.09
C PRO A 48 -30.70 19.43 -12.39
N LEU A 49 -29.53 19.61 -12.99
CA LEU A 49 -29.42 20.14 -14.35
C LEU A 49 -30.19 19.20 -15.28
N LYS A 50 -31.13 19.76 -16.02
CA LYS A 50 -31.89 19.04 -17.03
C LYS A 50 -30.88 18.31 -17.93
N ARG A 51 -30.93 16.99 -17.91
CA ARG A 51 -30.17 16.10 -18.78
C ARG A 51 -30.43 16.49 -20.24
N LYS A 52 -29.53 17.21 -20.88
CA LYS A 52 -29.28 17.06 -22.29
C LYS A 52 -28.32 15.89 -22.41
N ASN A 53 -28.80 14.80 -22.96
CA ASN A 53 -27.96 13.69 -23.37
C ASN A 53 -27.00 14.20 -24.47
N ALA A 54 -25.84 14.69 -24.09
CA ALA A 54 -24.74 14.84 -24.99
C ALA A 54 -24.12 13.45 -25.15
N THR A 55 -24.68 12.66 -26.05
CA THR A 55 -23.99 11.50 -26.61
C THR A 55 -22.77 12.07 -27.33
N LEU A 56 -21.58 11.90 -26.75
CA LEU A 56 -20.33 12.10 -27.48
C LEU A 56 -20.43 11.20 -28.73
N SER A 57 -20.40 11.79 -29.91
CA SER A 57 -20.38 11.04 -31.16
C SER A 57 -19.07 10.26 -31.19
N ALA A 58 -19.13 8.94 -31.15
CA ALA A 58 -17.96 8.05 -31.09
C ALA A 58 -17.05 8.16 -32.34
N HIS A 59 -17.43 8.95 -33.35
CA HIS A 59 -16.80 8.96 -34.66
C HIS A 59 -16.19 10.29 -35.10
N GLU A 60 -16.46 11.41 -34.41
CA GLU A 60 -15.81 12.67 -34.76
C GLU A 60 -14.62 12.94 -33.83
N PRO A 61 -13.44 13.31 -34.39
CA PRO A 61 -12.33 13.73 -33.56
C PRO A 61 -12.71 14.97 -32.74
N PRO A 62 -12.35 15.05 -31.45
CA PRO A 62 -12.67 16.22 -30.65
C PRO A 62 -11.94 17.45 -31.17
N ASP A 63 -12.66 18.57 -31.30
CA ASP A 63 -12.04 19.85 -31.58
C ASP A 63 -11.05 20.21 -30.50
N TYR A 64 -9.89 20.71 -30.90
CA TYR A 64 -8.88 21.16 -29.98
C TYR A 64 -8.27 22.50 -30.41
N TYR A 65 -7.77 23.24 -29.43
CA TYR A 65 -7.00 24.47 -29.60
C TYR A 65 -5.56 24.24 -29.12
N PHE A 66 -4.58 24.43 -30.01
CA PHE A 66 -3.17 24.23 -29.68
C PHE A 66 -2.51 25.55 -29.29
N VAL A 67 -2.09 25.66 -28.02
CA VAL A 67 -1.44 26.86 -27.45
C VAL A 67 0.04 26.87 -27.81
N THR A 68 0.50 27.95 -28.43
CA THR A 68 1.88 28.11 -28.89
C THR A 68 2.63 29.25 -28.20
N SER A 69 1.91 30.15 -27.52
CA SER A 69 2.49 31.30 -26.85
C SER A 69 2.00 31.47 -25.41
N VAL A 70 2.80 32.16 -24.58
CA VAL A 70 2.44 32.47 -23.17
C VAL A 70 1.21 33.38 -23.13
N HIS A 71 1.04 34.27 -24.09
CA HIS A 71 -0.11 35.16 -24.16
C HIS A 71 -1.41 34.40 -24.43
N GLU A 72 -1.39 33.48 -25.40
CA GLU A 72 -2.53 32.55 -25.62
C GLU A 72 -2.82 31.70 -24.39
N LEU A 73 -1.78 31.22 -23.71
CA LEU A 73 -1.95 30.45 -22.48
C LEU A 73 -2.73 31.24 -21.42
N HIS A 74 -2.37 32.49 -21.16
CA HIS A 74 -3.09 33.32 -20.21
C HIS A 74 -4.56 33.49 -20.58
N ALA A 75 -4.87 33.84 -21.83
CA ALA A 75 -6.23 34.03 -22.30
C ALA A 75 -7.08 32.77 -22.11
N VAL A 76 -6.53 31.62 -22.48
CA VAL A 76 -7.22 30.32 -22.35
C VAL A 76 -7.42 29.95 -20.87
N LEU A 77 -6.44 30.16 -20.00
CA LEU A 77 -6.59 29.84 -18.57
C LEU A 77 -7.65 30.72 -17.89
N GLU A 78 -7.80 31.98 -18.30
CA GLU A 78 -8.88 32.87 -17.84
C GLU A 78 -10.25 32.35 -18.30
N GLU A 79 -10.38 31.88 -19.56
CA GLU A 79 -11.62 31.28 -20.06
C GLU A 79 -11.99 29.97 -19.35
N LEU A 80 -10.99 29.18 -18.95
CA LEU A 80 -11.22 27.92 -18.23
C LEU A 80 -11.49 28.12 -16.73
N ALA A 81 -11.08 29.23 -16.12
CA ALA A 81 -11.18 29.47 -14.69
C ALA A 81 -12.60 29.38 -14.10
N PRO A 82 -13.70 29.75 -14.81
CA PRO A 82 -15.06 29.66 -14.28
C PRO A 82 -15.61 28.25 -14.15
N TYR A 83 -14.99 27.26 -14.76
CA TYR A 83 -15.51 25.88 -14.74
C TYR A 83 -15.23 25.18 -13.42
N HIS A 84 -16.20 24.39 -12.95
CA HIS A 84 -16.13 23.69 -11.66
C HIS A 84 -15.30 22.40 -11.71
N ALA A 85 -15.14 21.79 -12.88
CA ALA A 85 -14.37 20.59 -13.10
C ALA A 85 -13.58 20.70 -14.41
N ILE A 86 -12.30 20.38 -14.36
CA ILE A 86 -11.41 20.43 -15.51
C ILE A 86 -10.67 19.10 -15.63
N GLY A 87 -10.83 18.46 -16.79
CA GLY A 87 -10.06 17.28 -17.14
C GLY A 87 -8.61 17.66 -17.42
N ILE A 88 -7.66 16.92 -16.87
CA ILE A 88 -6.23 17.15 -17.03
C ILE A 88 -5.56 15.84 -17.44
N SER A 89 -4.74 15.89 -18.47
CA SER A 89 -3.85 14.78 -18.85
C SER A 89 -2.49 15.33 -19.29
N ILE A 90 -1.52 14.47 -19.45
CA ILE A 90 -0.19 14.82 -19.96
C ILE A 90 0.31 13.74 -20.92
N GLU A 91 1.07 14.14 -21.94
CA GLU A 91 1.89 13.23 -22.73
C GLU A 91 3.37 13.50 -22.44
N THR A 92 4.14 12.42 -22.39
CA THR A 92 5.54 12.47 -21.93
C THR A 92 6.48 11.74 -22.90
N THR A 93 7.77 12.03 -22.82
CA THR A 93 8.79 11.33 -23.64
C THR A 93 8.99 9.87 -23.22
N GLY A 94 8.56 9.49 -22.03
CA GLY A 94 8.64 8.14 -21.49
C GLY A 94 8.07 8.07 -20.07
N PRO A 95 8.13 6.91 -19.43
CA PRO A 95 7.47 6.66 -18.15
C PRO A 95 8.29 7.08 -16.91
N ASP A 96 9.57 7.42 -17.07
CA ASP A 96 10.45 7.74 -15.94
C ASP A 96 10.28 9.20 -15.50
N THR A 97 9.56 9.40 -14.43
CA THR A 97 9.24 10.73 -13.89
C THR A 97 10.45 11.53 -13.36
N LEU A 98 11.65 10.97 -13.38
CA LEU A 98 12.89 11.61 -12.96
C LEU A 98 13.78 12.04 -14.14
N ILE A 99 13.61 11.37 -15.29
CA ILE A 99 14.42 11.59 -16.49
C ILE A 99 13.59 12.18 -17.62
N ASP A 100 12.42 11.58 -17.87
CA ASP A 100 11.53 11.96 -18.94
C ASP A 100 10.87 13.31 -18.68
N ARG A 101 10.34 13.93 -19.74
CA ARG A 101 9.75 15.27 -19.68
C ARG A 101 8.34 15.28 -20.24
N ILE A 102 7.56 16.27 -19.81
CA ILE A 102 6.23 16.53 -20.37
C ILE A 102 6.40 17.09 -21.78
N ARG A 103 5.64 16.57 -22.73
CA ARG A 103 5.54 17.04 -24.11
C ARG A 103 4.30 17.88 -24.34
N LEU A 104 3.22 17.51 -23.66
CA LEU A 104 1.92 18.12 -23.86
C LEU A 104 1.15 18.09 -22.54
N ILE A 105 0.48 19.19 -22.20
CA ILE A 105 -0.54 19.25 -21.14
C ILE A 105 -1.88 19.44 -21.84
N GLN A 106 -2.85 18.62 -21.49
CA GLN A 106 -4.20 18.69 -22.03
C GLN A 106 -5.17 19.16 -20.96
N LEU A 107 -6.04 20.11 -21.31
CA LEU A 107 -7.10 20.64 -20.46
C LEU A 107 -8.43 20.53 -21.19
N ALA A 108 -9.44 19.97 -20.52
CA ALA A 108 -10.79 19.83 -21.06
C ALA A 108 -11.84 20.34 -20.08
N VAL A 109 -12.80 21.08 -20.59
CA VAL A 109 -14.04 21.47 -19.92
C VAL A 109 -15.24 21.02 -20.73
N SER A 110 -16.44 21.05 -20.15
CA SER A 110 -17.66 20.72 -20.89
C SER A 110 -17.92 21.76 -21.98
N ASP A 111 -18.37 21.27 -23.16
CA ASP A 111 -18.87 22.06 -24.26
C ASP A 111 -17.89 23.10 -24.88
N GLN A 112 -16.59 22.92 -24.67
CA GLN A 112 -15.53 23.72 -25.30
C GLN A 112 -14.50 22.84 -25.99
N PRO A 113 -13.75 23.33 -26.98
CA PRO A 113 -12.61 22.62 -27.54
C PRO A 113 -11.59 22.25 -26.45
N VAL A 114 -10.89 21.15 -26.65
CA VAL A 114 -9.79 20.75 -25.75
C VAL A 114 -8.61 21.68 -25.94
N VAL A 115 -8.03 22.15 -24.86
CA VAL A 115 -6.81 22.95 -24.88
C VAL A 115 -5.59 22.05 -24.79
N LEU A 116 -4.70 22.15 -25.76
CA LEU A 116 -3.43 21.45 -25.85
C LEU A 116 -2.29 22.43 -25.67
N VAL A 117 -1.54 22.32 -24.57
CA VAL A 117 -0.40 23.20 -24.28
C VAL A 117 0.89 22.47 -24.62
N GLY A 118 1.59 22.91 -25.65
CA GLY A 118 2.89 22.38 -26.04
C GLY A 118 3.97 22.69 -25.00
N CYS A 119 4.72 21.69 -24.58
CA CYS A 119 5.70 21.78 -23.49
C CYS A 119 7.14 21.51 -23.93
N ASP A 120 7.45 21.52 -25.22
CA ASP A 120 8.79 21.22 -25.70
C ASP A 120 9.29 22.24 -26.73
N PRO A 121 10.07 23.23 -26.30
CA PRO A 121 10.33 23.55 -24.90
C PRO A 121 9.16 24.33 -24.27
N LEU A 122 8.79 23.98 -23.03
CA LEU A 122 7.85 24.81 -22.27
C LEU A 122 8.58 26.13 -21.90
N PRO A 123 8.07 27.28 -22.33
CA PRO A 123 8.66 28.57 -21.91
C PRO A 123 8.63 28.67 -20.39
N ARG A 124 9.74 29.11 -19.78
CA ARG A 124 9.83 29.25 -18.31
C ARG A 124 8.70 30.10 -17.74
N ASP A 125 8.29 31.11 -18.49
CA ASP A 125 7.22 32.03 -18.12
C ASP A 125 5.82 31.39 -18.12
N SER A 126 5.66 30.20 -18.69
CA SER A 126 4.41 29.43 -18.67
C SER A 126 4.19 28.68 -17.36
N VAL A 127 5.22 28.41 -16.56
CA VAL A 127 5.13 27.65 -15.31
C VAL A 127 4.32 28.37 -14.25
N ALA A 128 4.51 29.69 -14.10
CA ALA A 128 3.81 30.49 -13.10
C ALA A 128 2.30 30.57 -13.37
N PRO A 129 1.81 30.90 -14.57
CA PRO A 129 0.39 30.91 -14.90
C PRO A 129 -0.28 29.55 -14.70
N LEU A 130 0.35 28.46 -15.13
CA LEU A 130 -0.17 27.10 -14.91
C LEU A 130 -0.21 26.75 -13.42
N SER A 131 0.82 27.12 -12.65
CA SER A 131 0.85 26.90 -11.20
C SER A 131 -0.26 27.67 -10.49
N GLU A 132 -0.51 28.91 -10.87
CA GLU A 132 -1.58 29.74 -10.30
C GLU A 132 -2.94 29.15 -10.67
N PHE A 133 -3.18 28.82 -11.92
CA PHE A 133 -4.40 28.19 -12.40
C PHE A 133 -4.71 26.90 -11.64
N PHE A 134 -3.74 26.01 -11.46
CA PHE A 134 -3.94 24.74 -10.76
C PHE A 134 -4.13 24.87 -9.23
N ARG A 135 -3.92 26.05 -8.66
CA ARG A 135 -4.27 26.34 -7.24
C ARG A 135 -5.74 26.71 -7.04
N ASN A 136 -6.47 27.02 -8.11
CA ASN A 136 -7.88 27.37 -8.03
C ASN A 136 -8.73 26.19 -7.49
N SER A 137 -9.93 26.50 -7.02
CA SER A 137 -10.81 25.57 -6.30
C SER A 137 -11.63 24.63 -7.20
N PHE A 138 -11.46 24.65 -8.52
CA PHE A 138 -12.11 23.70 -9.40
C PHE A 138 -11.61 22.25 -9.15
N THR A 139 -12.45 21.27 -9.45
CA THR A 139 -12.07 19.85 -9.36
C THR A 139 -11.14 19.47 -10.51
N LYS A 140 -9.94 19.03 -10.19
CA LYS A 140 -8.97 18.52 -11.15
C LYS A 140 -9.26 17.06 -11.40
N VAL A 141 -9.77 16.74 -12.59
CA VAL A 141 -10.17 15.40 -12.99
C VAL A 141 -9.06 14.76 -13.82
N VAL A 142 -8.56 13.63 -13.38
CA VAL A 142 -7.50 12.91 -14.10
C VAL A 142 -7.71 11.40 -14.07
N HIS A 143 -6.94 10.71 -14.87
CA HIS A 143 -6.76 9.26 -14.77
C HIS A 143 -5.32 8.96 -14.36
N ASN A 144 -5.12 8.29 -13.19
CA ASN A 144 -3.80 8.02 -12.61
C ASN A 144 -3.05 9.30 -12.18
N TRP A 145 -3.61 10.02 -11.22
CA TRP A 145 -3.06 11.26 -10.63
C TRP A 145 -1.60 11.16 -10.22
N LYS A 146 -1.21 10.04 -9.66
CA LYS A 146 0.14 9.83 -9.13
C LYS A 146 1.22 10.11 -10.18
N THR A 147 1.04 9.62 -11.39
CA THR A 147 1.98 9.86 -12.50
C THR A 147 2.00 11.32 -12.91
N ILE A 148 0.83 11.93 -13.09
CA ILE A 148 0.72 13.34 -13.48
C ILE A 148 1.35 14.27 -12.45
N LEU A 149 1.07 14.08 -11.15
CA LEU A 149 1.65 14.87 -10.08
C LEU A 149 3.18 14.79 -10.03
N LYS A 150 3.77 13.62 -10.28
CA LYS A 150 5.22 13.47 -10.31
C LYS A 150 5.86 14.30 -11.41
N PHE A 151 5.30 14.25 -12.61
CA PHE A 151 5.80 15.03 -13.74
C PHE A 151 5.60 16.55 -13.56
N LEU A 152 4.43 16.98 -13.11
CA LEU A 152 4.17 18.40 -12.86
C LEU A 152 5.09 18.97 -11.78
N ARG A 153 5.35 18.21 -10.70
CA ARG A 153 6.33 18.60 -9.67
C ARG A 153 7.77 18.66 -10.18
N GLN A 154 8.11 17.89 -11.21
CA GLN A 154 9.43 17.95 -11.84
C GLN A 154 9.70 19.33 -12.44
N ILE A 155 8.68 19.98 -13.00
CA ILE A 155 8.75 21.30 -13.59
C ILE A 155 8.30 22.44 -12.65
N GLY A 156 8.12 22.13 -11.34
CA GLY A 156 7.79 23.14 -10.33
C GLY A 156 6.31 23.50 -10.23
N ILE A 157 5.42 22.78 -10.90
CA ILE A 157 3.99 22.99 -10.82
C ILE A 157 3.40 22.18 -9.66
N TYR A 158 2.73 22.86 -8.74
CA TYR A 158 2.05 22.32 -7.58
C TYR A 158 0.55 22.57 -7.68
N LEU A 159 -0.22 21.52 -7.47
CA LEU A 159 -1.67 21.59 -7.55
C LEU A 159 -2.28 21.59 -6.14
N SER A 160 -3.40 22.28 -6.00
CA SER A 160 -4.23 22.26 -4.80
C SER A 160 -5.47 21.38 -5.00
N PRO A 161 -6.00 20.74 -3.95
CA PRO A 161 -7.28 20.04 -4.03
C PRO A 161 -8.40 21.02 -4.46
N PRO A 162 -9.57 20.50 -4.88
CA PRO A 162 -9.96 19.08 -4.90
C PRO A 162 -9.43 18.29 -6.11
N TYR A 163 -9.19 17.01 -5.87
CA TYR A 163 -8.77 16.06 -6.90
C TYR A 163 -9.82 14.98 -7.13
N PHE A 164 -9.94 14.50 -8.35
CA PHE A 164 -10.73 13.32 -8.69
C PHE A 164 -9.92 12.41 -9.62
N ASP A 165 -9.60 11.21 -9.17
CA ASP A 165 -8.88 10.20 -9.95
C ASP A 165 -9.84 9.13 -10.44
N THR A 166 -10.10 9.09 -11.75
CA THR A 166 -11.04 8.14 -12.36
C THR A 166 -10.57 6.69 -12.24
N MET A 167 -9.27 6.43 -12.13
CA MET A 167 -8.70 5.10 -11.86
C MET A 167 -9.03 4.66 -10.43
N LEU A 168 -8.78 5.50 -9.42
CA LEU A 168 -9.10 5.20 -8.02
C LEU A 168 -10.62 5.06 -7.81
N ALA A 169 -11.43 5.90 -8.45
CA ALA A 169 -12.89 5.79 -8.42
C ALA A 169 -13.36 4.42 -8.93
N SER A 170 -12.84 3.98 -10.07
CA SER A 170 -13.15 2.66 -10.62
C SER A 170 -12.73 1.52 -9.69
N HIS A 171 -11.57 1.62 -9.05
CA HIS A 171 -11.12 0.65 -8.04
C HIS A 171 -12.09 0.56 -6.84
N LEU A 172 -12.52 1.69 -6.30
CA LEU A 172 -13.45 1.73 -5.17
C LEU A 172 -14.81 1.14 -5.53
N ILE A 173 -15.36 1.50 -6.69
CA ILE A 173 -16.66 1.01 -7.19
C ILE A 173 -16.64 -0.51 -7.38
N LYS A 174 -15.55 -1.06 -7.92
CA LYS A 174 -15.40 -2.50 -8.13
C LYS A 174 -15.24 -3.29 -6.82
N GLY A 175 -14.86 -2.66 -5.73
CA GLY A 175 -14.86 -3.28 -4.41
C GLY A 175 -13.99 -4.54 -4.33
N GLY A 176 -12.87 -4.60 -5.04
CA GLY A 176 -11.95 -5.74 -5.08
C GLY A 176 -12.39 -6.89 -5.99
N LEU A 177 -13.44 -6.74 -6.78
CA LEU A 177 -13.73 -7.64 -7.89
C LEU A 177 -12.62 -7.53 -8.94
N GLU A 178 -12.32 -8.64 -9.61
CA GLU A 178 -11.31 -8.67 -10.66
C GLU A 178 -11.71 -7.73 -11.81
N ALA A 179 -10.87 -6.74 -12.08
CA ALA A 179 -11.06 -5.76 -13.15
C ALA A 179 -9.73 -5.10 -13.50
N THR A 180 -9.64 -4.61 -14.73
CA THR A 180 -8.59 -3.69 -15.15
C THR A 180 -9.10 -2.25 -15.00
N HIS A 181 -8.20 -1.36 -14.55
CA HIS A 181 -8.55 0.03 -14.24
C HIS A 181 -7.75 1.03 -15.09
N ASP A 182 -7.17 0.58 -16.20
CA ASP A 182 -6.62 1.48 -17.22
C ASP A 182 -7.73 2.28 -17.90
N LEU A 183 -7.39 3.45 -18.45
CA LEU A 183 -8.36 4.37 -19.02
C LEU A 183 -9.27 3.71 -20.07
N LYS A 184 -8.70 2.87 -20.94
CA LYS A 184 -9.44 2.17 -21.98
C LYS A 184 -10.51 1.25 -21.39
N SER A 185 -10.15 0.45 -20.39
CA SER A 185 -11.07 -0.48 -19.72
C SER A 185 -12.15 0.26 -18.95
N VAL A 186 -11.81 1.36 -18.28
CA VAL A 186 -12.75 2.19 -17.52
C VAL A 186 -13.72 2.92 -18.49
N ALA A 187 -13.21 3.50 -19.58
CA ALA A 187 -14.03 4.15 -20.59
C ALA A 187 -15.03 3.18 -21.25
N ARG A 188 -14.55 1.98 -21.61
CA ARG A 188 -15.43 0.94 -22.16
C ARG A 188 -16.51 0.50 -21.17
N THR A 189 -16.16 0.35 -19.90
CA THR A 189 -17.10 -0.12 -18.86
C THR A 189 -18.19 0.90 -18.54
N TYR A 190 -17.84 2.17 -18.45
CA TYR A 190 -18.74 3.20 -17.93
C TYR A 190 -19.32 4.14 -18.99
N LEU A 191 -18.64 4.31 -20.12
CA LEU A 191 -19.09 5.18 -21.22
C LEU A 191 -19.44 4.41 -22.49
N ASN A 192 -19.10 3.10 -22.55
CA ASN A 192 -19.15 2.30 -23.79
C ASN A 192 -18.30 2.92 -24.93
N GLU A 193 -17.20 3.57 -24.57
CA GLU A 193 -16.27 4.17 -25.51
C GLU A 193 -14.97 3.38 -25.62
N ASP A 194 -14.41 3.32 -26.83
CA ASP A 194 -13.07 2.77 -27.07
C ASP A 194 -12.05 3.91 -27.19
N VAL A 195 -11.03 3.85 -26.35
CA VAL A 195 -9.86 4.74 -26.44
C VAL A 195 -8.75 3.95 -27.12
N PRO A 196 -8.45 4.21 -28.39
CA PRO A 196 -7.43 3.48 -29.11
C PRO A 196 -6.05 3.73 -28.50
N ASN A 197 -5.19 2.73 -28.48
CA ASN A 197 -3.78 2.93 -28.19
C ASN A 197 -3.11 3.54 -29.42
N ILE A 198 -2.34 4.61 -29.23
CA ILE A 198 -1.47 5.11 -30.30
C ILE A 198 -0.23 4.22 -30.37
N HIS A 199 0.09 3.78 -31.57
CA HIS A 199 1.37 3.19 -31.89
C HIS A 199 2.40 4.30 -32.13
N GLY A 200 3.26 4.54 -31.18
CA GLY A 200 4.34 5.53 -31.28
C GLY A 200 4.53 6.29 -29.96
N SER A 201 5.77 6.53 -29.66
CA SER A 201 6.12 7.33 -28.47
C SER A 201 6.06 8.83 -28.85
N PHE A 202 5.68 9.67 -27.88
CA PHE A 202 5.79 11.12 -27.98
C PHE A 202 7.26 11.61 -27.95
N ILE A 203 8.21 10.77 -28.35
CA ILE A 203 9.66 11.06 -28.38
C ILE A 203 10.05 11.88 -29.62
N THR A 204 9.26 11.85 -30.69
CA THR A 204 9.57 12.54 -31.95
C THR A 204 9.69 14.05 -31.78
N ALA A 205 10.50 14.70 -32.62
CA ALA A 205 10.75 16.14 -32.52
C ALA A 205 9.46 16.98 -32.72
N SER A 206 8.55 16.56 -33.62
CA SER A 206 7.25 17.18 -33.84
C SER A 206 6.13 16.22 -33.48
N LEU A 207 5.03 16.75 -32.97
CA LEU A 207 3.80 16.00 -32.72
C LEU A 207 2.99 15.89 -34.03
N THR A 208 2.45 14.71 -34.30
CA THR A 208 1.57 14.47 -35.46
C THR A 208 0.13 14.85 -35.12
N GLU A 209 -0.67 15.12 -36.14
CA GLU A 209 -2.11 15.37 -35.99
C GLU A 209 -2.82 14.21 -35.23
N GLU A 210 -2.48 12.98 -35.56
CA GLU A 210 -3.03 11.79 -34.89
C GLU A 210 -2.70 11.78 -33.38
N GLN A 211 -1.48 12.19 -33.00
CA GLN A 211 -1.10 12.30 -31.59
C GLN A 211 -1.86 13.41 -30.86
N LEU A 212 -2.08 14.55 -31.51
CA LEU A 212 -2.84 15.67 -30.93
C LEU A 212 -4.32 15.30 -30.75
N GLN A 213 -4.94 14.67 -31.74
CA GLN A 213 -6.32 14.20 -31.67
C GLN A 213 -6.50 13.12 -30.58
N HIS A 214 -5.53 12.21 -30.46
CA HIS A 214 -5.55 11.22 -29.38
C HIS A 214 -5.46 11.89 -28.01
N ALA A 215 -4.51 12.80 -27.83
CA ALA A 215 -4.33 13.53 -26.57
C ALA A 215 -5.61 14.28 -26.18
N ALA A 216 -6.27 14.94 -27.16
CA ALA A 216 -7.55 15.58 -26.95
C ALA A 216 -8.65 14.59 -26.56
N ARG A 217 -8.70 13.41 -27.18
CA ARG A 217 -9.67 12.37 -26.84
C ARG A 217 -9.45 11.81 -25.43
N VAL A 218 -8.22 11.53 -25.04
CA VAL A 218 -7.86 11.02 -23.71
C VAL A 218 -8.40 11.91 -22.60
N VAL A 219 -8.15 13.22 -22.67
CA VAL A 219 -8.60 14.14 -21.62
C VAL A 219 -10.11 14.37 -21.66
N ARG A 220 -10.73 14.36 -22.83
CA ARG A 220 -12.20 14.45 -22.98
C ARG A 220 -12.90 13.26 -22.34
N VAL A 221 -12.45 12.05 -22.61
CA VAL A 221 -12.96 10.82 -22.00
C VAL A 221 -12.72 10.82 -20.49
N THR A 222 -11.55 11.29 -20.05
CA THR A 222 -11.25 11.40 -18.62
C THR A 222 -12.23 12.33 -17.89
N LEU A 223 -12.59 13.46 -18.50
CA LEU A 223 -13.58 14.37 -17.95
C LEU A 223 -14.99 13.76 -17.96
N ALA A 224 -15.39 13.11 -19.06
CA ALA A 224 -16.70 12.46 -19.16
C ALA A 224 -16.88 11.35 -18.10
N LEU A 225 -15.83 10.62 -17.77
CA LEU A 225 -15.83 9.61 -16.70
C LEU A 225 -16.12 10.21 -15.32
N HIS A 226 -15.78 11.47 -15.08
CA HIS A 226 -16.00 12.12 -13.78
C HIS A 226 -17.47 12.08 -13.35
N GLU A 227 -18.38 12.52 -14.20
CA GLU A 227 -19.81 12.61 -13.88
C GLU A 227 -20.41 11.21 -13.59
N VAL A 228 -20.10 10.24 -14.44
CA VAL A 228 -20.63 8.87 -14.31
C VAL A 228 -20.07 8.17 -13.08
N LEU A 229 -18.77 8.30 -12.82
CA LEU A 229 -18.13 7.67 -11.67
C LEU A 229 -18.52 8.36 -10.36
N LEU A 230 -18.66 9.69 -10.35
CA LEU A 230 -19.12 10.43 -9.17
C LEU A 230 -20.54 10.00 -8.79
N ALA A 231 -21.48 9.97 -9.73
CA ALA A 231 -22.84 9.51 -9.48
C ALA A 231 -22.86 8.07 -8.94
N ARG A 232 -21.98 7.20 -9.44
CA ARG A 232 -21.89 5.83 -8.94
C ARG A 232 -21.27 5.74 -7.54
N LEU A 233 -20.29 6.59 -7.23
CA LEU A 233 -19.72 6.69 -5.89
C LEU A 233 -20.76 7.21 -4.86
N GLU A 234 -21.60 8.18 -5.25
CA GLU A 234 -22.70 8.69 -4.46
C GLU A 234 -23.73 7.59 -4.15
N GLU A 235 -24.19 6.88 -5.19
CA GLU A 235 -25.12 5.76 -5.06
C GLU A 235 -24.60 4.68 -4.10
N LEU A 236 -23.31 4.42 -4.15
CA LEU A 236 -22.66 3.41 -3.31
C LEU A 236 -22.19 3.94 -1.94
N GLY A 237 -22.35 5.25 -1.66
CA GLY A 237 -21.88 5.87 -0.41
C GLY A 237 -20.35 5.78 -0.25
N LEU A 238 -19.60 5.99 -1.35
CA LEU A 238 -18.13 5.87 -1.41
C LEU A 238 -17.42 7.22 -1.58
N VAL A 239 -18.14 8.33 -1.54
CA VAL A 239 -17.57 9.68 -1.76
C VAL A 239 -16.48 10.00 -0.74
N ASP A 240 -16.72 9.76 0.55
CA ASP A 240 -15.73 9.99 1.61
C ASP A 240 -14.48 9.12 1.42
N SER A 241 -14.70 7.86 1.01
CA SER A 241 -13.58 6.97 0.67
C SER A 241 -12.76 7.50 -0.50
N MET A 242 -13.41 8.07 -1.52
CA MET A 242 -12.74 8.68 -2.66
C MET A 242 -11.95 9.93 -2.28
N GLN A 243 -12.54 10.79 -1.45
CA GLN A 243 -11.86 11.98 -0.92
C GLN A 243 -10.60 11.62 -0.15
N LEU A 244 -10.67 10.58 0.71
CA LEU A 244 -9.54 10.09 1.47
C LEU A 244 -8.40 9.56 0.55
N GLU A 245 -8.74 8.76 -0.46
CA GLU A 245 -7.75 8.26 -1.43
C GLU A 245 -7.08 9.42 -2.19
N CYS A 246 -7.86 10.42 -2.61
CA CYS A 246 -7.31 11.60 -3.28
C CYS A 246 -6.44 12.46 -2.35
N ALA A 247 -6.83 12.61 -1.08
CA ALA A 247 -6.04 13.35 -0.09
C ALA A 247 -4.69 12.69 0.22
N CYS A 248 -4.60 11.36 0.09
CA CYS A 248 -3.37 10.61 0.29
C CYS A 248 -2.36 10.74 -0.88
N LEU A 249 -2.82 11.05 -2.09
CA LEU A 249 -1.97 11.10 -3.30
C LEU A 249 -0.72 11.96 -3.17
N PRO A 250 -0.77 13.21 -2.64
CA PRO A 250 0.44 14.03 -2.50
C PRO A 250 1.52 13.38 -1.64
N ALA A 251 1.12 12.71 -0.54
CA ALA A 251 2.05 12.02 0.34
C ALA A 251 2.69 10.81 -0.35
N VAL A 252 1.90 10.02 -1.08
CA VAL A 252 2.41 8.88 -1.87
C VAL A 252 3.40 9.36 -2.94
N VAL A 253 3.08 10.44 -3.64
CA VAL A 253 3.97 11.04 -4.63
C VAL A 253 5.29 11.50 -4.00
N ASP A 254 5.24 12.13 -2.82
CA ASP A 254 6.44 12.56 -2.11
C ASP A 254 7.29 11.38 -1.63
N MET A 255 6.67 10.33 -1.10
CA MET A 255 7.37 9.09 -0.73
C MET A 255 8.11 8.48 -1.93
N GLU A 256 7.45 8.36 -3.07
CA GLU A 256 8.03 7.78 -4.27
C GLU A 256 9.12 8.68 -4.90
N ARG A 257 8.92 9.99 -4.92
CA ARG A 257 9.92 10.94 -5.45
C ARG A 257 11.14 11.09 -4.56
N ASN A 258 10.94 11.11 -3.25
CA ASN A 258 12.05 11.13 -2.29
C ASN A 258 12.83 9.82 -2.34
N GLY A 259 12.16 8.69 -2.50
CA GLY A 259 12.78 7.38 -2.51
C GLY A 259 13.56 7.10 -1.23
N MET A 260 14.33 6.01 -1.23
CA MET A 260 15.11 5.56 -0.08
C MET A 260 16.61 5.47 -0.45
N LEU A 261 17.44 6.08 0.37
CA LEU A 261 18.89 6.04 0.21
C LEU A 261 19.47 4.76 0.83
N ILE A 262 20.39 4.13 0.10
CA ILE A 262 21.15 2.97 0.59
C ILE A 262 22.62 3.31 0.67
N ASP A 263 23.26 2.97 1.80
CA ASP A 263 24.72 2.94 1.92
C ASP A 263 25.28 1.75 1.11
N MET A 264 25.68 2.04 -0.11
CA MET A 264 26.18 1.03 -1.04
C MET A 264 27.51 0.42 -0.60
N ALA A 265 28.29 1.09 0.24
CA ALA A 265 29.55 0.54 0.73
C ALA A 265 29.28 -0.55 1.79
N GLN A 266 28.37 -0.28 2.74
CA GLN A 266 27.92 -1.28 3.70
C GLN A 266 27.16 -2.42 3.01
N TRP A 267 26.31 -2.09 2.01
CA TRP A 267 25.55 -3.08 1.26
C TRP A 267 26.45 -4.11 0.54
N ARG A 268 27.53 -3.66 -0.11
CA ARG A 268 28.49 -4.56 -0.78
C ARG A 268 29.17 -5.50 0.21
N LYS A 269 29.60 -5.01 1.36
CA LYS A 269 30.17 -5.86 2.43
C LYS A 269 29.19 -6.94 2.87
N LEU A 270 27.90 -6.58 2.95
CA LEU A 270 26.84 -7.52 3.32
C LEU A 270 26.60 -8.55 2.20
N GLN A 271 26.64 -8.13 0.93
CA GLN A 271 26.57 -9.05 -0.22
C GLN A 271 27.71 -10.07 -0.19
N ASP A 272 28.95 -9.62 0.05
CA ASP A 272 30.12 -10.49 0.12
C ASP A 272 30.00 -11.49 1.27
N TYR A 273 29.62 -11.03 2.46
CA TYR A 273 29.39 -11.87 3.63
C TYR A 273 28.33 -12.96 3.35
N TYR A 274 27.18 -12.58 2.81
CA TYR A 274 26.12 -13.56 2.51
C TYR A 274 26.44 -14.45 1.31
N THR A 275 27.33 -14.04 0.43
CA THR A 275 27.84 -14.91 -0.64
C THR A 275 28.65 -16.05 -0.02
N GLN A 276 29.63 -15.72 0.83
CA GLN A 276 30.44 -16.70 1.53
C GLN A 276 29.57 -17.61 2.42
N LEU A 277 28.67 -17.03 3.22
CA LEU A 277 27.78 -17.79 4.12
C LEU A 277 26.87 -18.76 3.35
N LYS A 278 26.39 -18.37 2.17
CA LYS A 278 25.60 -19.24 1.28
C LYS A 278 26.42 -20.42 0.76
N GLU A 279 27.67 -20.20 0.37
CA GLU A 279 28.59 -21.25 -0.10
C GLU A 279 28.93 -22.22 1.03
N GLU A 280 29.29 -21.70 2.20
CA GLU A 280 29.57 -22.50 3.40
C GLU A 280 28.39 -23.38 3.79
N THR A 281 27.17 -22.78 3.83
CA THR A 281 25.96 -23.51 4.19
C THR A 281 25.56 -24.51 3.10
N ALA A 282 25.78 -24.19 1.82
CA ALA A 282 25.56 -25.13 0.74
C ALA A 282 26.49 -26.36 0.86
N PHE A 283 27.76 -26.13 1.17
CA PHE A 283 28.72 -27.20 1.39
C PHE A 283 28.32 -28.06 2.60
N GLU A 284 27.90 -27.45 3.69
CA GLU A 284 27.39 -28.14 4.89
C GLU A 284 26.22 -29.06 4.54
N VAL A 285 25.20 -28.54 3.85
CA VAL A 285 24.02 -29.31 3.42
C VAL A 285 24.43 -30.49 2.53
N CYS A 286 25.24 -30.24 1.51
CA CYS A 286 25.67 -31.27 0.57
C CYS A 286 26.48 -32.36 1.29
N SER A 287 27.36 -31.97 2.21
CA SER A 287 28.14 -32.92 3.02
C SER A 287 27.28 -33.84 3.89
N GLN A 288 26.22 -33.27 4.47
CA GLN A 288 25.26 -34.03 5.30
C GLN A 288 24.33 -34.94 4.47
N LEU A 289 24.12 -34.63 3.19
CA LEU A 289 23.29 -35.41 2.27
C LEU A 289 24.08 -36.48 1.49
N MET A 290 25.37 -36.61 1.74
CA MET A 290 26.22 -37.62 1.08
C MET A 290 25.92 -39.02 1.60
N LYS A 291 25.92 -39.98 0.70
CA LYS A 291 25.87 -41.41 1.04
C LYS A 291 27.21 -41.90 1.57
N SER A 292 27.20 -42.92 2.41
CA SER A 292 28.40 -43.66 2.82
C SER A 292 29.17 -44.12 1.61
N GLY A 293 30.43 -43.67 1.46
CA GLY A 293 31.32 -44.05 0.36
C GLY A 293 31.61 -42.95 -0.68
N GLN A 294 30.84 -41.84 -0.70
CA GLN A 294 31.17 -40.66 -1.53
C GLN A 294 32.09 -39.73 -0.75
N ARG A 295 33.28 -39.43 -1.24
CA ARG A 295 34.28 -38.66 -0.48
C ARG A 295 35.02 -37.57 -1.27
N THR A 296 34.64 -37.33 -2.52
CA THR A 296 35.29 -36.30 -3.31
C THR A 296 34.56 -34.97 -3.24
N LEU A 297 35.28 -33.86 -3.39
CA LEU A 297 34.68 -32.51 -3.45
C LEU A 297 33.69 -32.41 -4.63
N SER A 298 33.97 -33.12 -5.72
CA SER A 298 33.07 -33.21 -6.88
C SER A 298 31.74 -33.87 -6.54
N ASP A 299 31.75 -34.91 -5.68
CA ASP A 299 30.51 -35.58 -5.23
C ASP A 299 29.68 -34.68 -4.33
N ILE A 300 30.33 -33.87 -3.46
CA ILE A 300 29.67 -32.91 -2.57
C ILE A 300 28.95 -31.85 -3.39
N MET A 301 29.60 -31.32 -4.43
CA MET A 301 29.03 -30.25 -5.28
C MET A 301 28.05 -30.75 -6.34
N ALA A 302 27.79 -32.03 -6.43
CA ALA A 302 26.92 -32.62 -7.45
C ALA A 302 25.40 -32.33 -7.22
N ILE A 303 25.01 -31.97 -6.00
CA ILE A 303 23.61 -31.71 -5.67
C ILE A 303 23.28 -30.23 -5.93
N ASN A 304 22.39 -29.97 -6.89
CA ASN A 304 21.86 -28.62 -7.09
C ASN A 304 20.75 -28.34 -6.05
N LEU A 305 21.09 -27.56 -5.02
CA LEU A 305 20.19 -27.21 -3.93
C LEU A 305 18.99 -26.31 -4.37
N ASN A 306 19.04 -25.73 -5.56
CA ASN A 306 17.91 -25.00 -6.15
C ASN A 306 16.94 -25.91 -6.90
N SER A 307 17.29 -27.20 -7.11
CA SER A 307 16.42 -28.20 -7.75
C SER A 307 15.63 -29.01 -6.71
N PRO A 308 14.32 -28.77 -6.55
CA PRO A 308 13.49 -29.53 -5.61
C PRO A 308 13.56 -31.03 -5.80
N GLY A 309 13.70 -31.47 -7.05
CA GLY A 309 13.83 -32.90 -7.41
C GLY A 309 15.11 -33.53 -6.89
N GLN A 310 16.26 -32.87 -7.11
CA GLN A 310 17.55 -33.37 -6.66
C GLN A 310 17.65 -33.37 -5.13
N VAL A 311 17.19 -32.31 -4.48
CA VAL A 311 17.18 -32.23 -3.01
C VAL A 311 16.29 -33.31 -2.38
N LYS A 312 15.08 -33.56 -2.94
CA LYS A 312 14.23 -34.69 -2.49
C LYS A 312 14.92 -36.05 -2.67
N ALA A 313 15.60 -36.26 -3.80
CA ALA A 313 16.32 -37.49 -4.04
C ALA A 313 17.50 -37.66 -3.05
N ALA A 314 18.19 -36.58 -2.73
CA ALA A 314 19.30 -36.58 -1.76
C ALA A 314 18.79 -36.88 -0.34
N PHE A 315 17.69 -36.24 0.12
CA PHE A 315 17.03 -36.57 1.40
C PHE A 315 16.63 -38.05 1.47
N ARG A 316 16.02 -38.58 0.41
CA ARG A 316 15.70 -40.03 0.33
C ARG A 316 16.93 -40.89 0.46
N GLY A 317 18.07 -40.43 -0.10
CA GLY A 317 19.34 -41.13 -0.05
C GLY A 317 19.91 -41.32 1.35
N VAL A 318 19.55 -40.42 2.29
CA VAL A 318 19.91 -40.47 3.73
C VAL A 318 18.75 -40.92 4.62
N GLY A 319 17.70 -41.50 4.04
CA GLY A 319 16.59 -42.10 4.78
C GLY A 319 15.44 -41.15 5.14
N VAL A 320 15.48 -39.90 4.65
CA VAL A 320 14.42 -38.90 4.92
C VAL A 320 13.44 -38.82 3.75
N TYR A 321 12.17 -39.13 3.99
CA TYR A 321 11.14 -39.19 2.96
C TYR A 321 10.20 -38.01 3.05
N VAL A 322 10.50 -36.91 2.33
CA VAL A 322 9.68 -35.69 2.29
C VAL A 322 8.83 -35.63 1.02
N ARG A 323 7.60 -35.11 1.14
CA ARG A 323 6.69 -34.91 0.00
C ARG A 323 7.13 -33.73 -0.86
N SER A 324 7.61 -32.68 -0.24
CA SER A 324 8.15 -31.48 -0.90
C SER A 324 9.30 -30.89 -0.09
N VAL A 325 10.11 -30.03 -0.73
CA VAL A 325 11.16 -29.25 -0.05
C VAL A 325 10.68 -27.88 0.41
N ARG A 326 9.35 -27.69 0.55
CA ARG A 326 8.79 -26.49 1.13
C ARG A 326 9.05 -26.47 2.63
N GLU A 327 9.19 -25.27 3.18
CA GLU A 327 9.48 -25.06 4.59
C GLU A 327 8.45 -25.74 5.51
N ASP A 328 7.15 -25.56 5.21
CA ASP A 328 6.04 -26.14 5.96
C ASP A 328 6.02 -27.69 5.98
N GLU A 329 6.60 -28.31 4.97
CA GLU A 329 6.77 -29.76 4.93
C GLU A 329 8.03 -30.20 5.68
N LEU A 330 9.18 -29.54 5.44
CA LEU A 330 10.45 -29.91 6.04
C LEU A 330 10.46 -29.76 7.57
N LEU A 331 9.79 -28.73 8.10
CA LEU A 331 9.65 -28.52 9.55
C LEU A 331 8.96 -29.71 10.29
N LYS A 332 8.21 -30.55 9.59
CA LYS A 332 7.62 -31.78 10.20
C LYS A 332 8.67 -32.86 10.50
N TYR A 333 9.80 -32.77 9.85
CA TYR A 333 10.92 -33.71 9.97
C TYR A 333 12.13 -33.05 10.64
N GLU A 334 11.96 -31.87 11.25
CA GLU A 334 12.99 -31.18 11.98
C GLU A 334 13.43 -32.05 13.17
N GLY A 335 14.72 -32.41 13.21
CA GLY A 335 15.27 -33.35 14.18
C GLY A 335 15.48 -34.79 13.65
N ASP A 336 14.81 -35.19 12.57
CA ASP A 336 15.01 -36.53 11.98
C ASP A 336 16.39 -36.67 11.34
N HIS A 337 16.92 -35.58 10.77
CA HIS A 337 18.23 -35.54 10.15
C HIS A 337 18.80 -34.10 10.12
N PRO A 338 20.10 -33.89 10.46
CA PRO A 338 20.69 -32.54 10.53
C PRO A 338 20.63 -31.75 9.22
N ALA A 339 20.68 -32.43 8.08
CA ALA A 339 20.55 -31.79 6.77
C ALA A 339 19.25 -31.02 6.57
N ILE A 340 18.19 -31.27 7.32
CA ILE A 340 16.94 -30.55 7.22
C ILE A 340 17.12 -29.12 7.75
N ALA A 341 17.67 -29.00 8.95
CA ALA A 341 17.95 -27.70 9.56
C ALA A 341 18.94 -26.87 8.72
N SER A 342 20.04 -27.52 8.28
CA SER A 342 21.03 -26.86 7.40
C SER A 342 20.42 -26.44 6.05
N TYR A 343 19.55 -27.25 5.44
CA TYR A 343 18.88 -26.87 4.20
C TYR A 343 17.86 -25.73 4.38
N LEU A 344 17.10 -25.72 5.47
CA LEU A 344 16.23 -24.60 5.80
C LEU A 344 17.01 -23.30 5.99
N ARG A 345 18.16 -23.37 6.69
CA ARG A 345 19.10 -22.25 6.84
C ARG A 345 19.64 -21.79 5.49
N TYR A 346 20.09 -22.71 4.64
CA TYR A 346 20.53 -22.40 3.28
C TYR A 346 19.45 -21.67 2.47
N LYS A 347 18.19 -22.17 2.51
CA LYS A 347 17.08 -21.53 1.80
C LYS A 347 16.80 -20.11 2.29
N SER A 348 16.87 -19.87 3.58
CA SER A 348 16.71 -18.55 4.16
C SER A 348 17.79 -17.58 3.69
N ILE A 349 19.06 -18.01 3.75
CA ILE A 349 20.23 -17.25 3.26
C ILE A 349 20.13 -16.99 1.76
N ALA A 350 19.82 -18.01 0.97
CA ALA A 350 19.68 -17.90 -0.48
C ALA A 350 18.54 -16.95 -0.88
N LYS A 351 17.41 -17.01 -0.17
CA LYS A 351 16.27 -16.09 -0.37
C LYS A 351 16.68 -14.65 -0.06
N LEU A 352 17.31 -14.42 1.10
CA LEU A 352 17.77 -13.08 1.47
C LEU A 352 18.74 -12.52 0.43
N LYS A 353 19.74 -13.32 0.04
CA LYS A 353 20.73 -12.91 -0.96
C LYS A 353 20.08 -12.60 -2.29
N ASN A 354 19.40 -13.57 -2.89
CA ASN A 354 18.91 -13.45 -4.27
C ASN A 354 17.77 -12.43 -4.40
N THR A 355 16.85 -12.39 -3.42
CA THR A 355 15.64 -11.55 -3.52
C THR A 355 15.90 -10.10 -3.11
N PHE A 356 16.84 -9.88 -2.18
CA PHE A 356 17.08 -8.55 -1.62
C PHE A 356 18.49 -8.04 -1.90
N LEU A 357 19.53 -8.77 -1.46
CA LEU A 357 20.89 -8.24 -1.52
C LEU A 357 21.40 -8.06 -2.95
N ASP A 358 21.08 -8.97 -3.85
CA ASP A 358 21.48 -8.87 -5.26
C ASP A 358 20.52 -8.03 -6.09
N ALA A 359 19.22 -8.06 -5.77
CA ALA A 359 18.20 -7.39 -6.58
C ALA A 359 18.06 -5.89 -6.27
N LEU A 360 18.09 -5.47 -4.99
CA LEU A 360 17.85 -4.07 -4.63
C LEU A 360 18.82 -3.07 -5.26
N PRO A 361 20.14 -3.34 -5.36
CA PRO A 361 21.06 -2.41 -6.00
C PRO A 361 20.74 -2.10 -7.47
N THR A 362 20.10 -3.04 -8.18
CA THR A 362 19.71 -2.84 -9.59
C THR A 362 18.59 -1.81 -9.76
N HIS A 363 17.91 -1.47 -8.65
CA HIS A 363 16.85 -0.47 -8.60
C HIS A 363 17.32 0.91 -8.12
N VAL A 364 18.62 1.06 -7.83
CA VAL A 364 19.17 2.38 -7.49
C VAL A 364 19.17 3.25 -8.75
N HIS A 365 18.39 4.33 -8.70
CA HIS A 365 18.24 5.22 -9.85
C HIS A 365 19.53 6.03 -10.09
N PRO A 366 20.09 6.03 -11.31
CA PRO A 366 21.42 6.60 -11.58
C PRO A 366 21.49 8.11 -11.33
N LYS A 367 20.40 8.85 -11.54
CA LYS A 367 20.36 10.30 -11.34
C LYS A 367 20.29 10.70 -9.87
N THR A 368 19.62 9.91 -9.03
CA THR A 368 19.35 10.27 -7.62
C THR A 368 20.19 9.49 -6.62
N GLY A 369 20.75 8.34 -7.00
CA GLY A 369 21.41 7.41 -6.10
C GLY A 369 20.46 6.73 -5.10
N ARG A 370 19.15 6.81 -5.33
CA ARG A 370 18.10 6.32 -4.40
C ARG A 370 17.22 5.28 -5.07
N ILE A 371 16.55 4.48 -4.27
CA ILE A 371 15.52 3.56 -4.75
C ILE A 371 14.17 4.28 -4.69
N HIS A 372 13.46 4.31 -5.82
CA HIS A 372 12.13 4.91 -5.97
C HIS A 372 11.09 3.80 -6.19
N PRO A 373 10.43 3.34 -5.12
CA PRO A 373 9.40 2.30 -5.24
C PRO A 373 8.13 2.86 -5.89
N ASP A 374 7.30 1.97 -6.42
CA ASP A 374 5.95 2.29 -6.90
C ASP A 374 4.92 1.73 -5.91
N PHE A 375 4.22 2.61 -5.17
CA PHE A 375 3.16 2.25 -4.24
C PHE A 375 1.79 2.29 -4.92
N LYS A 376 1.03 1.22 -4.80
CA LYS A 376 -0.37 1.17 -5.21
C LYS A 376 -1.26 1.33 -3.98
N GLN A 377 -2.04 2.41 -3.92
CA GLN A 377 -2.91 2.73 -2.78
C GLN A 377 -3.98 1.65 -2.55
N ILE A 378 -4.59 1.16 -3.62
CA ILE A 378 -5.55 0.06 -3.59
C ILE A 378 -4.90 -1.16 -4.24
N GLY A 379 -3.74 -1.55 -3.72
CA GLY A 379 -2.90 -2.59 -4.32
C GLY A 379 -3.28 -4.01 -3.93
N THR A 380 -4.16 -4.18 -2.96
CA THR A 380 -4.63 -5.49 -2.48
C THR A 380 -6.15 -5.49 -2.33
N VAL A 381 -6.75 -6.68 -2.36
CA VAL A 381 -8.21 -6.82 -2.20
C VAL A 381 -8.74 -6.30 -0.85
N ASN A 382 -7.90 -6.29 0.19
CA ASN A 382 -8.25 -5.73 1.49
C ASN A 382 -7.90 -4.24 1.65
N GLY A 383 -7.57 -3.57 0.54
CA GLY A 383 -7.33 -2.13 0.51
C GLY A 383 -5.99 -1.66 1.05
N ARG A 384 -5.08 -2.56 1.30
CA ARG A 384 -3.73 -2.21 1.73
C ARG A 384 -2.92 -1.68 0.57
N PHE A 385 -1.99 -0.78 0.85
CA PHE A 385 -0.94 -0.45 -0.10
C PHE A 385 -0.18 -1.72 -0.50
N SER A 386 0.11 -1.85 -1.78
CA SER A 386 1.17 -2.73 -2.23
C SER A 386 2.32 -1.89 -2.79
N CYS A 387 3.51 -2.49 -2.80
CA CYS A 387 4.71 -1.83 -3.25
C CYS A 387 5.42 -2.73 -4.26
N GLN A 388 5.91 -2.13 -5.35
CA GLN A 388 6.62 -2.83 -6.41
C GLN A 388 7.76 -1.97 -6.97
N LYS A 389 8.64 -2.57 -7.74
CA LYS A 389 9.73 -1.91 -8.49
C LYS A 389 10.69 -1.06 -7.63
N PRO A 390 11.24 -1.58 -6.52
CA PRO A 390 11.07 -2.87 -5.88
C PRO A 390 10.03 -2.85 -4.75
N ASN A 391 9.68 -4.03 -4.20
CA ASN A 391 8.80 -4.11 -3.04
C ASN A 391 9.57 -3.85 -1.73
N LEU A 392 9.60 -2.60 -1.29
CA LEU A 392 10.25 -2.19 -0.03
C LEU A 392 9.46 -2.61 1.23
N GLN A 393 8.17 -2.99 1.11
CA GLN A 393 7.38 -3.47 2.25
C GLN A 393 7.82 -4.86 2.73
N GLN A 394 8.59 -5.58 1.93
CA GLN A 394 9.08 -6.92 2.25
C GLN A 394 10.55 -6.97 2.70
N ILE A 395 11.17 -5.81 2.98
CA ILE A 395 12.55 -5.76 3.50
C ILE A 395 12.63 -6.62 4.77
N PRO A 396 13.57 -7.56 4.83
CA PRO A 396 13.74 -8.44 5.99
C PRO A 396 13.94 -7.68 7.30
N ARG A 397 13.56 -8.30 8.41
CA ARG A 397 13.79 -7.73 9.75
C ARG A 397 15.25 -7.87 10.22
N ASP A 398 16.12 -8.39 9.36
CA ASP A 398 17.56 -8.47 9.61
C ASP A 398 18.13 -7.07 9.89
N ARG A 399 18.81 -6.94 11.03
CA ARG A 399 19.31 -5.65 11.52
C ARG A 399 20.38 -5.06 10.61
N GLU A 400 21.26 -5.90 10.09
CA GLU A 400 22.36 -5.44 9.23
C GLU A 400 21.85 -4.97 7.86
N VAL A 401 20.86 -5.67 7.31
CA VAL A 401 20.17 -5.22 6.08
C VAL A 401 19.51 -3.87 6.31
N ARG A 402 18.79 -3.69 7.42
CA ARG A 402 18.08 -2.44 7.71
C ARG A 402 19.01 -1.27 7.99
N ARG A 403 20.19 -1.50 8.57
CA ARG A 403 21.21 -0.47 8.81
C ARG A 403 21.78 0.14 7.53
N CYS A 404 21.67 -0.57 6.40
CA CYS A 404 22.08 -0.03 5.11
C CYS A 404 21.12 1.03 4.57
N PHE A 405 19.90 1.15 5.08
CA PHE A 405 18.99 2.22 4.73
C PHE A 405 19.29 3.44 5.61
N VAL A 406 19.70 4.52 4.98
CA VAL A 406 20.24 5.69 5.67
C VAL A 406 19.52 6.97 5.27
N ALA A 407 19.58 7.98 6.13
CA ALA A 407 19.17 9.33 5.79
C ALA A 407 20.30 10.07 5.07
N ASP A 408 19.98 11.18 4.38
CA ASP A 408 20.99 12.10 3.85
C ASP A 408 21.84 12.66 4.99
N PRO A 409 23.10 13.04 4.73
CA PRO A 409 23.96 13.67 5.72
C PRO A 409 23.28 14.85 6.42
N GLY A 410 23.32 14.87 7.74
CA GLY A 410 22.66 15.88 8.57
C GLY A 410 21.17 15.64 8.86
N ASN A 411 20.56 14.58 8.28
CA ASN A 411 19.19 14.15 8.56
C ASN A 411 19.17 12.85 9.37
N VAL A 412 17.99 12.51 9.89
CA VAL A 412 17.73 11.27 10.60
C VAL A 412 16.49 10.57 10.02
N LEU A 413 16.46 9.25 10.08
CA LEU A 413 15.24 8.48 9.81
C LEU A 413 14.38 8.43 11.08
N ILE A 414 13.12 8.86 10.94
CA ILE A 414 12.12 8.74 12.00
C ILE A 414 11.26 7.52 11.65
N ILE A 415 11.23 6.55 12.56
CA ILE A 415 10.43 5.33 12.40
C ILE A 415 9.33 5.38 13.44
N ALA A 416 8.07 5.34 12.99
CA ALA A 416 6.90 5.34 13.85
C ALA A 416 5.96 4.19 13.47
N ASP A 417 5.38 3.55 14.49
CA ASP A 417 4.37 2.51 14.31
C ASP A 417 3.24 2.70 15.34
N TYR A 418 2.03 2.31 14.97
CA TYR A 418 0.89 2.39 15.88
C TYR A 418 0.82 1.15 16.78
N ALA A 419 0.83 1.37 18.09
CA ALA A 419 0.74 0.28 19.06
C ALA A 419 -0.62 -0.43 18.96
N GLN A 420 -0.59 -1.71 18.59
CA GLN A 420 -1.76 -2.61 18.61
C GLN A 420 -2.97 -2.08 17.80
N PHE A 421 -2.73 -1.38 16.70
CA PHE A 421 -3.76 -0.65 15.98
C PHE A 421 -4.92 -1.55 15.51
N GLU A 422 -4.62 -2.67 14.86
CA GLU A 422 -5.64 -3.62 14.37
C GLU A 422 -6.51 -4.16 15.53
N LEU A 423 -5.93 -4.36 16.71
CA LEU A 423 -6.68 -4.79 17.90
C LEU A 423 -7.61 -3.72 18.43
N ARG A 424 -7.20 -2.44 18.33
CA ARG A 424 -8.06 -1.30 18.72
C ARG A 424 -9.25 -1.17 17.78
N VAL A 425 -9.02 -1.29 16.47
CA VAL A 425 -10.10 -1.30 15.47
C VAL A 425 -11.03 -2.50 15.67
N ALA A 426 -10.49 -3.69 15.93
CA ALA A 426 -11.31 -4.87 16.23
C ALA A 426 -12.17 -4.70 17.49
N ALA A 427 -11.61 -4.07 18.54
CA ALA A 427 -12.35 -3.75 19.76
C ALA A 427 -13.52 -2.80 19.48
N ASP A 428 -13.30 -1.77 18.68
CA ASP A 428 -14.30 -0.76 18.32
C ASP A 428 -15.42 -1.37 17.46
N ILE A 429 -15.07 -2.03 16.35
CA ILE A 429 -16.04 -2.66 15.42
C ILE A 429 -16.88 -3.75 16.11
N SER A 430 -16.26 -4.53 16.99
CA SER A 430 -16.94 -5.60 17.71
C SER A 430 -17.78 -5.07 18.89
N GLY A 431 -17.49 -3.87 19.38
CA GLY A 431 -18.06 -3.32 20.60
C GLY A 431 -17.67 -4.14 21.84
N ASP A 432 -16.54 -4.85 21.80
CA ASP A 432 -16.13 -5.74 22.90
C ASP A 432 -15.73 -4.94 24.14
N THR A 433 -16.53 -5.05 25.19
CA THR A 433 -16.37 -4.23 26.41
C THR A 433 -15.08 -4.51 27.16
N ALA A 434 -14.59 -5.76 27.15
CA ALA A 434 -13.36 -6.12 27.83
C ALA A 434 -12.14 -5.54 27.09
N MET A 435 -12.09 -5.66 25.76
CA MET A 435 -11.03 -5.05 24.96
C MET A 435 -11.03 -3.53 25.06
N LEU A 436 -12.21 -2.89 24.94
CA LEU A 436 -12.35 -1.44 25.05
C LEU A 436 -11.94 -0.92 26.44
N SER A 437 -12.32 -1.63 27.50
CA SER A 437 -11.90 -1.29 28.87
C SER A 437 -10.40 -1.36 29.05
N ALA A 438 -9.76 -2.44 28.57
CA ALA A 438 -8.31 -2.59 28.64
C ALA A 438 -7.57 -1.44 27.92
N PHE A 439 -8.03 -1.05 26.73
CA PHE A 439 -7.44 0.08 26.01
C PHE A 439 -7.67 1.43 26.68
N ARG A 440 -8.84 1.67 27.25
CA ARG A 440 -9.14 2.91 28.01
C ARG A 440 -8.28 3.05 29.25
N GLN A 441 -7.92 1.93 29.88
CA GLN A 441 -7.03 1.88 31.03
C GLN A 441 -5.53 1.89 30.65
N GLY A 442 -5.20 2.04 29.36
CA GLY A 442 -3.81 2.04 28.90
C GLY A 442 -3.08 0.70 29.05
N GLN A 443 -3.82 -0.41 29.21
CA GLN A 443 -3.24 -1.73 29.41
C GLN A 443 -2.71 -2.31 28.10
N ASP A 444 -1.64 -3.10 28.20
CA ASP A 444 -1.19 -3.95 27.08
C ASP A 444 -2.18 -5.08 26.88
N LEU A 445 -2.92 -5.06 25.74
CA LEU A 445 -3.97 -6.04 25.48
C LEU A 445 -3.42 -7.48 25.43
N HIS A 446 -2.15 -7.69 25.04
CA HIS A 446 -1.57 -9.03 25.04
C HIS A 446 -1.35 -9.53 26.47
N ARG A 447 -0.90 -8.68 27.41
CA ARG A 447 -0.81 -9.03 28.83
C ARG A 447 -2.19 -9.27 29.43
N PHE A 448 -3.15 -8.39 29.13
CA PHE A 448 -4.53 -8.54 29.57
C PHE A 448 -5.16 -9.84 29.07
N THR A 449 -4.97 -10.19 27.81
CA THR A 449 -5.43 -11.46 27.24
C THR A 449 -4.77 -12.66 27.92
N ALA A 450 -3.46 -12.60 28.17
CA ALA A 450 -2.75 -13.68 28.89
C ALA A 450 -3.34 -13.89 30.27
N SER A 451 -3.54 -12.81 31.03
CA SER A 451 -4.16 -12.85 32.35
C SER A 451 -5.53 -13.54 32.32
N LEU A 452 -6.40 -13.18 31.38
CA LEU A 452 -7.74 -13.75 31.26
C LEU A 452 -7.75 -15.23 30.81
N ILE A 453 -6.83 -15.61 29.92
CA ILE A 453 -6.83 -16.95 29.32
C ILE A 453 -6.10 -17.95 30.22
N LEU A 454 -5.03 -17.53 30.88
CA LEU A 454 -4.21 -18.38 31.75
C LEU A 454 -4.63 -18.32 33.22
N ASP A 455 -5.56 -17.43 33.55
CA ASP A 455 -6.04 -17.19 34.92
C ASP A 455 -4.92 -16.80 35.90
N ILE A 456 -4.11 -15.82 35.50
CA ILE A 456 -3.00 -15.29 36.28
C ILE A 456 -3.11 -13.77 36.43
N PRO A 457 -2.66 -13.16 37.53
CA PRO A 457 -2.64 -11.71 37.68
C PRO A 457 -1.82 -11.04 36.57
N ILE A 458 -2.32 -9.91 36.05
CA ILE A 458 -1.70 -9.22 34.90
C ILE A 458 -0.22 -8.84 35.15
N ASP A 459 0.12 -8.49 36.38
CA ASP A 459 1.48 -8.11 36.76
C ASP A 459 2.45 -9.30 36.79
N HIS A 460 1.92 -10.52 36.90
CA HIS A 460 2.71 -11.76 36.93
C HIS A 460 2.88 -12.37 35.50
N VAL A 461 2.26 -11.79 34.48
CA VAL A 461 2.38 -12.28 33.10
C VAL A 461 3.84 -12.17 32.64
N THR A 462 4.43 -13.31 32.29
CA THR A 462 5.79 -13.42 31.76
C THR A 462 5.85 -12.96 30.28
N LYS A 463 7.07 -12.82 29.74
CA LYS A 463 7.26 -12.49 28.32
C LYS A 463 6.75 -13.61 27.40
N GLU A 464 6.93 -14.86 27.81
CA GLU A 464 6.51 -16.06 27.09
C GLU A 464 4.98 -16.14 27.03
N GLU A 465 4.29 -15.94 28.15
CA GLU A 465 2.83 -15.93 28.23
C GLU A 465 2.22 -14.76 27.44
N ARG A 466 2.85 -13.59 27.50
CA ARG A 466 2.48 -12.45 26.65
C ARG A 466 2.63 -12.78 25.17
N MET A 467 3.67 -13.56 24.78
CA MET A 467 3.86 -13.99 23.40
C MET A 467 2.77 -14.97 22.95
N ILE A 468 2.38 -15.91 23.82
CA ILE A 468 1.22 -16.80 23.59
C ILE A 468 -0.02 -15.95 23.30
N ALA A 469 -0.35 -15.00 24.18
CA ALA A 469 -1.50 -14.12 24.01
C ALA A 469 -1.41 -13.24 22.74
N LYS A 470 -0.22 -12.82 22.35
CA LYS A 470 -0.01 -12.11 21.08
C LYS A 470 -0.41 -12.96 19.89
N VAL A 471 -0.02 -14.21 19.86
CA VAL A 471 -0.40 -15.16 18.81
C VAL A 471 -1.91 -15.37 18.78
N LEU A 472 -2.53 -15.54 19.97
CA LEU A 472 -3.99 -15.69 20.10
C LEU A 472 -4.73 -14.45 19.59
N ASN A 473 -4.33 -13.25 20.04
CA ASN A 473 -4.95 -12.00 19.63
C ASN A 473 -4.90 -11.84 18.10
N ILE A 474 -3.72 -11.95 17.48
CA ILE A 474 -3.56 -11.74 16.04
C ILE A 474 -4.30 -12.81 15.23
N GLY A 475 -4.26 -14.08 15.66
CA GLY A 475 -4.94 -15.15 14.95
C GLY A 475 -6.46 -15.13 15.11
N LEU A 476 -6.94 -14.88 16.31
CA LEU A 476 -8.36 -15.07 16.64
C LEU A 476 -9.24 -13.85 16.33
N ILE A 477 -8.70 -12.63 16.28
CA ILE A 477 -9.48 -11.45 15.82
C ILE A 477 -10.00 -11.64 14.39
N TYR A 478 -9.27 -12.39 13.57
CA TYR A 478 -9.68 -12.72 12.19
C TYR A 478 -10.41 -14.07 12.07
N GLY A 479 -10.77 -14.71 13.18
CA GLY A 479 -11.58 -15.92 13.19
C GLY A 479 -10.83 -17.22 12.86
N MET A 480 -9.51 -17.24 13.06
CA MET A 480 -8.69 -18.43 12.81
C MET A 480 -9.20 -19.66 13.59
N GLY A 481 -9.31 -20.81 12.92
CA GLY A 481 -9.67 -22.07 13.56
C GLY A 481 -8.50 -22.68 14.37
N ALA A 482 -8.77 -23.54 15.34
CA ALA A 482 -7.75 -24.10 16.25
C ALA A 482 -6.61 -24.82 15.53
N ARG A 483 -6.87 -25.59 14.47
CA ARG A 483 -5.82 -26.25 13.68
C ARG A 483 -4.89 -25.25 12.99
N SER A 484 -5.44 -24.16 12.47
CA SER A 484 -4.65 -23.09 11.84
C SER A 484 -3.90 -22.27 12.88
N LEU A 485 -4.51 -22.00 14.03
CA LEU A 485 -3.90 -21.32 15.17
C LEU A 485 -2.67 -22.07 15.68
N ARG A 486 -2.76 -23.39 15.86
CA ARG A 486 -1.60 -24.22 16.23
C ARG A 486 -0.46 -24.10 15.24
N ARG A 487 -0.75 -24.21 13.92
CA ARG A 487 0.27 -24.04 12.89
C ARG A 487 0.89 -22.65 12.92
N TYR A 488 0.06 -21.63 13.09
CA TYR A 488 0.51 -20.23 13.16
C TYR A 488 1.41 -20.00 14.38
N ALA A 489 1.04 -20.52 15.56
CA ALA A 489 1.86 -20.46 16.76
C ALA A 489 3.22 -21.14 16.56
N ASN A 490 3.19 -22.41 16.16
CA ASN A 490 4.37 -23.27 16.11
C ASN A 490 5.36 -22.81 15.02
N TYR A 491 4.88 -22.45 13.81
CA TYR A 491 5.77 -22.15 12.68
C TYR A 491 6.12 -20.69 12.51
N ILE A 492 5.25 -19.77 12.91
CA ILE A 492 5.51 -18.32 12.71
C ILE A 492 6.11 -17.67 13.94
N TYR A 493 5.69 -18.09 15.14
CA TYR A 493 6.13 -17.51 16.40
C TYR A 493 7.05 -18.40 17.22
N GLY A 494 7.26 -19.66 16.84
CA GLY A 494 8.04 -20.63 17.60
C GLY A 494 7.40 -21.04 18.93
N VAL A 495 6.11 -20.73 19.12
CA VAL A 495 5.36 -21.06 20.33
C VAL A 495 4.68 -22.40 20.13
N GLN A 496 5.06 -23.40 20.90
CA GLN A 496 4.55 -24.78 20.74
C GLN A 496 3.17 -24.94 21.39
N PHE A 497 2.17 -25.30 20.58
CA PHE A 497 0.84 -25.66 21.04
C PHE A 497 0.48 -27.08 20.60
N THR A 498 -0.14 -27.84 21.49
CA THR A 498 -0.91 -29.02 21.10
C THR A 498 -2.21 -28.60 20.45
N LEU A 499 -2.90 -29.54 19.81
CA LEU A 499 -4.20 -29.24 19.20
C LEU A 499 -5.26 -28.98 20.27
N GLU A 500 -5.19 -29.70 21.37
CA GLU A 500 -6.07 -29.58 22.52
C GLU A 500 -5.94 -28.22 23.18
N GLU A 501 -4.70 -27.76 23.40
CA GLU A 501 -4.42 -26.42 23.91
C GLU A 501 -4.94 -25.34 22.97
N ALA A 502 -4.77 -25.49 21.67
CA ALA A 502 -5.30 -24.52 20.69
C ALA A 502 -6.84 -24.43 20.71
N PHE A 503 -7.55 -25.56 20.94
CA PHE A 503 -9.00 -25.56 21.13
C PHE A 503 -9.38 -24.87 22.44
N GLU A 504 -8.70 -25.17 23.54
CA GLU A 504 -8.99 -24.60 24.85
C GLU A 504 -8.69 -23.08 24.89
N PHE A 505 -7.54 -22.64 24.38
CA PHE A 505 -7.22 -21.21 24.26
C PHE A 505 -8.26 -20.46 23.43
N ARG A 506 -8.69 -21.04 22.30
CA ARG A 506 -9.73 -20.44 21.48
C ARG A 506 -11.06 -20.35 22.24
N ARG A 507 -11.43 -21.37 23.00
CA ARG A 507 -12.65 -21.39 23.83
C ARG A 507 -12.61 -20.29 24.88
N ARG A 508 -11.51 -20.19 25.65
CA ARG A 508 -11.32 -19.17 26.70
C ARG A 508 -11.28 -17.75 26.10
N PHE A 509 -10.61 -17.58 24.97
CA PHE A 509 -10.53 -16.30 24.26
C PHE A 509 -11.94 -15.76 23.89
N PHE A 510 -12.78 -16.56 23.27
CA PHE A 510 -14.13 -16.14 22.91
C PHE A 510 -15.12 -16.13 24.10
N ALA A 511 -14.78 -16.73 25.22
CA ALA A 511 -15.50 -16.54 26.48
C ALA A 511 -15.16 -15.15 27.10
N ALA A 512 -13.88 -14.76 27.06
CA ALA A 512 -13.42 -13.46 27.53
C ALA A 512 -13.89 -12.30 26.63
N TYR A 513 -13.89 -12.50 25.31
CA TYR A 513 -14.22 -11.49 24.32
C TYR A 513 -15.56 -11.80 23.62
N SER A 514 -16.65 -11.62 24.36
CA SER A 514 -18.02 -11.94 23.89
C SER A 514 -18.49 -11.05 22.74
N GLY A 515 -18.10 -9.79 22.72
CA GLY A 515 -18.37 -8.84 21.63
C GLY A 515 -17.73 -9.26 20.33
N LEU A 516 -16.47 -9.68 20.37
CA LEU A 516 -15.75 -10.21 19.22
C LEU A 516 -16.38 -11.52 18.72
N ARG A 517 -16.84 -12.40 19.62
CA ARG A 517 -17.58 -13.60 19.25
C ARG A 517 -18.88 -13.27 18.53
N ALA A 518 -19.61 -12.25 19.00
CA ALA A 518 -20.85 -11.80 18.35
C ALA A 518 -20.56 -11.18 16.97
N PHE A 519 -19.49 -10.41 16.85
CA PHE A 519 -19.02 -9.87 15.56
C PHE A 519 -18.75 -11.00 14.56
N HIS A 520 -18.00 -12.04 14.95
CA HIS A 520 -17.73 -13.18 14.07
C HIS A 520 -19.01 -13.93 13.64
N ARG A 521 -20.01 -14.04 14.51
CA ARG A 521 -21.30 -14.64 14.12
C ARG A 521 -21.99 -13.79 13.05
N ARG A 522 -22.00 -12.46 13.20
CA ARG A 522 -22.56 -11.56 12.18
C ARG A 522 -21.83 -11.71 10.85
N MET A 523 -20.49 -11.78 10.88
CA MET A 523 -19.66 -11.96 9.68
C MET A 523 -19.76 -13.35 9.05
N SER A 524 -20.37 -14.34 9.73
CA SER A 524 -20.60 -15.69 9.20
C SER A 524 -22.05 -15.93 8.78
N ALA A 525 -22.93 -14.93 8.90
CA ALA A 525 -24.34 -15.11 8.56
C ALA A 525 -24.54 -15.02 7.04
N PRO A 526 -25.08 -16.04 6.38
CA PRO A 526 -25.39 -16.02 4.96
C PRO A 526 -26.69 -15.23 4.63
N PRO A 527 -26.87 -14.71 3.42
CA PRO A 527 -25.86 -14.63 2.36
C PRO A 527 -25.00 -13.34 2.50
N MET A 528 -23.69 -13.49 2.56
CA MET A 528 -22.78 -12.34 2.58
C MET A 528 -22.22 -12.13 1.18
N VAL A 529 -22.65 -11.07 0.50
CA VAL A 529 -22.18 -10.69 -0.84
C VAL A 529 -21.15 -9.56 -0.81
N SER A 530 -21.16 -8.78 0.27
CA SER A 530 -20.22 -7.69 0.49
C SER A 530 -20.06 -7.36 1.97
N VAL A 531 -18.95 -6.71 2.31
CA VAL A 531 -18.71 -6.08 3.63
C VAL A 531 -18.24 -4.65 3.43
N ARG A 532 -18.48 -3.83 4.45
CA ARG A 532 -18.00 -2.44 4.50
C ARG A 532 -17.04 -2.24 5.66
N THR A 533 -16.08 -1.36 5.44
CA THR A 533 -15.27 -0.80 6.51
C THR A 533 -16.01 0.35 7.18
N LEU A 534 -15.55 0.83 8.37
CA LEU A 534 -16.08 2.02 9.02
C LEU A 534 -15.99 3.27 8.13
N SER A 535 -14.94 3.37 7.32
CA SER A 535 -14.77 4.46 6.33
C SER A 535 -15.64 4.30 5.09
N GLY A 536 -16.58 3.33 5.06
CA GLY A 536 -17.53 3.12 3.98
C GLY A 536 -17.04 2.29 2.80
N ARG A 537 -15.74 1.96 2.73
CA ARG A 537 -15.19 1.18 1.62
C ARG A 537 -15.83 -0.19 1.52
N ILE A 538 -16.10 -0.65 0.29
CA ILE A 538 -16.76 -1.94 0.01
C ILE A 538 -15.75 -2.98 -0.42
N ARG A 539 -15.94 -4.21 0.08
CA ARG A 539 -15.40 -5.43 -0.51
C ARG A 539 -16.57 -6.30 -0.97
N SER A 540 -16.58 -6.65 -2.24
CA SER A 540 -17.57 -7.55 -2.84
C SER A 540 -16.91 -8.86 -3.25
N TRP A 541 -17.71 -9.92 -3.32
CA TRP A 541 -17.31 -11.22 -3.87
C TRP A 541 -18.13 -11.53 -5.11
N PRO A 542 -17.58 -12.31 -6.05
CA PRO A 542 -18.33 -12.76 -7.22
C PRO A 542 -19.61 -13.49 -6.81
N GLU A 543 -20.63 -13.40 -7.64
CA GLU A 543 -21.89 -14.12 -7.42
C GLU A 543 -21.66 -15.63 -7.26
N GLY A 544 -22.28 -16.23 -6.25
CA GLY A 544 -22.08 -17.64 -5.91
C GLY A 544 -20.83 -17.96 -5.10
N GLN A 545 -19.98 -16.98 -4.79
CA GLN A 545 -18.83 -17.15 -3.91
C GLN A 545 -19.11 -16.60 -2.52
N GLU A 546 -19.17 -17.48 -1.52
CA GLU A 546 -19.24 -17.03 -0.13
C GLU A 546 -17.84 -16.69 0.42
N PRO A 547 -17.67 -15.53 1.10
CA PRO A 547 -16.42 -15.19 1.73
C PRO A 547 -16.12 -16.13 2.91
N LYS A 548 -14.84 -16.42 3.12
CA LYS A 548 -14.42 -16.99 4.40
C LYS A 548 -14.54 -15.94 5.50
N LEU A 549 -14.93 -16.37 6.70
CA LEU A 549 -14.97 -15.50 7.88
C LEU A 549 -13.67 -14.69 8.04
N THR A 550 -12.53 -15.34 7.84
CA THR A 550 -11.21 -14.69 7.96
C THR A 550 -11.03 -13.54 6.97
N GLU A 551 -11.53 -13.67 5.75
CA GLU A 551 -11.45 -12.63 4.71
C GLU A 551 -12.39 -11.46 5.04
N ALA A 552 -13.62 -11.75 5.46
CA ALA A 552 -14.59 -10.73 5.81
C ALA A 552 -14.18 -9.96 7.08
N ALA A 553 -13.72 -10.66 8.12
CA ALA A 553 -13.27 -10.05 9.37
C ALA A 553 -11.97 -9.25 9.17
N GLU A 554 -11.02 -9.76 8.39
CA GLU A 554 -9.79 -9.04 8.05
C GLU A 554 -10.10 -7.75 7.29
N TYR A 555 -10.99 -7.81 6.31
CA TYR A 555 -11.36 -6.61 5.56
C TYR A 555 -12.01 -5.55 6.44
N SER A 556 -12.95 -5.93 7.29
CA SER A 556 -13.63 -4.99 8.19
C SER A 556 -12.67 -4.37 9.19
N CYS A 557 -11.72 -5.12 9.75
CA CYS A 557 -10.78 -4.62 10.77
C CYS A 557 -9.54 -3.97 10.16
N ALA A 558 -8.88 -4.63 9.21
CA ALA A 558 -7.60 -4.16 8.66
C ALA A 558 -7.79 -3.08 7.57
N GLY A 559 -8.92 -3.09 6.86
CA GLY A 559 -9.27 -2.08 5.86
C GLY A 559 -9.39 -0.68 6.47
N ASP A 560 -9.95 -0.54 7.67
CA ASP A 560 -10.04 0.72 8.41
C ASP A 560 -8.75 1.08 9.14
N GLY A 561 -8.09 0.08 9.71
CA GLY A 561 -6.87 0.27 10.47
C GLY A 561 -5.79 1.03 9.73
N ARG A 562 -5.70 0.88 8.43
CA ARG A 562 -4.69 1.54 7.59
C ARG A 562 -5.09 2.91 7.09
N ARG A 563 -6.38 3.20 7.01
CA ARG A 563 -6.86 4.52 6.56
C ARG A 563 -6.69 5.62 7.59
N HIS A 564 -6.73 5.29 8.86
CA HIS A 564 -6.29 6.23 9.89
C HIS A 564 -4.78 6.54 9.75
N HIS A 565 -4.00 5.61 9.22
CA HIS A 565 -2.61 5.83 8.82
C HIS A 565 -2.54 6.77 7.61
N GLU A 566 -3.29 6.47 6.55
CA GLU A 566 -3.32 7.24 5.32
C GLU A 566 -3.84 8.68 5.53
N ALA A 567 -4.88 8.87 6.32
CA ALA A 567 -5.42 10.19 6.63
C ALA A 567 -4.49 11.07 7.50
N ARG A 568 -3.62 10.46 8.32
CA ARG A 568 -2.61 11.17 9.12
C ARG A 568 -1.28 11.34 8.42
N ASP A 569 -0.92 10.47 7.47
CA ASP A 569 0.29 10.63 6.66
C ASP A 569 0.14 11.78 5.65
N GLY A 570 -1.07 12.21 5.33
CA GLY A 570 -1.37 13.48 4.66
C GLY A 570 -1.13 14.73 5.54
N ALA A 571 -1.12 14.56 6.87
CA ALA A 571 -0.66 15.57 7.83
C ALA A 571 0.69 15.08 8.39
N ALA A 572 1.74 15.86 8.26
CA ALA A 572 3.14 15.53 8.61
C ALA A 572 3.28 14.61 9.85
N PRO A 573 4.09 13.56 9.78
CA PRO A 573 4.21 12.57 10.86
C PRO A 573 4.78 13.21 12.14
N ARG A 574 4.10 12.97 13.25
CA ARG A 574 4.58 13.34 14.57
C ARG A 574 4.59 12.10 15.47
N GLY A 575 5.75 11.62 15.80
CA GLY A 575 5.92 10.58 16.84
C GLY A 575 7.15 9.70 16.62
N VAL A 576 7.98 9.62 17.63
CA VAL A 576 9.24 8.87 17.65
C VAL A 576 9.17 7.81 18.72
N ASP A 577 9.48 6.57 18.40
CA ASP A 577 9.89 5.57 19.38
C ASP A 577 11.35 5.16 19.12
N ARG A 578 12.13 5.18 20.20
CA ARG A 578 13.50 4.68 20.24
C ARG A 578 13.46 3.26 20.79
N ASP A 579 13.83 2.28 19.99
CA ASP A 579 14.50 1.05 20.42
C ASP A 579 15.39 0.51 19.29
#